data_3095612eae8db83d0f5f5900fbd0d96e
#
_entry.id   3095612eae8db83d0f5f5900fbd0d96e
#
_cell.length_a   1.000
_cell.length_b   1.000
_cell.length_c   1.000
_cell.angle_alpha   90.00
_cell.angle_beta   90.00
_cell.angle_gamma   90.00
#
_symmetry.space_group_name_H-M   'P 1'
#
loop_
_entity.id
_entity.type
_entity.pdbx_description
1 polymer ?
#
loop_
_entity_poly.entity_id
_entity_poly.type
_entity_poly.pdbx_seq_one_letter_code
_entity_poly.pdbx_strand_id
1 'polypeptide(L)'
;MKAHPAQGGFALIAALFLLVVLAALGAFAVRMNMTQRHASDLELQELRAQAAVSAGVEYAAARLLVPGVNNCGNLANLPVGGFAVTFNACAVTPHLFNGVPVNVYTIDLTASRGAYGTPEFVQRRALGVRITS
;
A
#
# COMPACT_ATOMS: atom_id res chain seq x y z
N MET A 1 -76.06 -10.01 -4.48
CA MET A 1 -74.76 -9.40 -4.09
C MET A 1 -74.01 -10.41 -3.26
N LYS A 2 -72.97 -11.04 -3.78
CA LYS A 2 -72.09 -11.97 -3.02
C LYS A 2 -71.00 -11.13 -2.36
N ALA A 3 -71.02 -11.07 -1.02
CA ALA A 3 -69.92 -10.48 -0.27
C ALA A 3 -68.68 -11.38 -0.39
N HIS A 4 -67.58 -10.88 -0.85
CA HIS A 4 -66.31 -11.56 -0.83
C HIS A 4 -65.78 -11.50 0.60
N PRO A 5 -65.39 -12.64 1.21
CA PRO A 5 -64.79 -12.63 2.53
C PRO A 5 -63.40 -11.96 2.44
N ALA A 6 -63.13 -11.06 3.38
CA ALA A 6 -61.93 -10.28 3.46
C ALA A 6 -60.69 -11.20 3.67
N GLN A 7 -59.86 -11.36 2.62
CA GLN A 7 -58.54 -12.01 2.69
C GLN A 7 -57.47 -11.06 3.23
N GLY A 8 -57.79 -10.16 4.17
CA GLY A 8 -56.88 -9.14 4.67
C GLY A 8 -55.72 -9.64 5.54
N GLY A 9 -55.86 -10.79 6.18
CA GLY A 9 -54.87 -11.31 7.11
C GLY A 9 -53.58 -11.82 6.44
N PHE A 10 -53.71 -12.50 5.30
CA PHE A 10 -52.56 -13.05 4.58
C PHE A 10 -51.69 -11.95 3.91
N ALA A 11 -52.33 -10.91 3.39
CA ALA A 11 -51.66 -9.79 2.77
C ALA A 11 -50.77 -9.01 3.76
N LEU A 12 -51.20 -8.89 5.02
CA LEU A 12 -50.48 -8.19 6.07
C LEU A 12 -49.22 -8.97 6.49
N ILE A 13 -49.34 -10.29 6.63
CA ILE A 13 -48.20 -11.18 6.95
C ILE A 13 -47.17 -11.17 5.80
N ALA A 14 -47.64 -11.25 4.56
CA ALA A 14 -46.78 -11.20 3.39
C ALA A 14 -46.03 -9.84 3.26
N ALA A 15 -46.71 -8.73 3.57
CA ALA A 15 -46.11 -7.41 3.57
C ALA A 15 -45.04 -7.25 4.66
N LEU A 16 -45.29 -7.76 5.87
CA LEU A 16 -44.32 -7.76 6.97
C LEU A 16 -43.11 -8.62 6.62
N PHE A 17 -43.31 -9.80 6.03
CA PHE A 17 -42.23 -10.67 5.61
C PHE A 17 -41.35 -9.98 4.53
N LEU A 18 -41.96 -9.36 3.52
CA LEU A 18 -41.25 -8.60 2.50
C LEU A 18 -40.43 -7.47 3.10
N LEU A 19 -40.99 -6.71 4.04
CA LEU A 19 -40.28 -5.64 4.73
C LEU A 19 -39.04 -6.15 5.48
N VAL A 20 -39.15 -7.25 6.20
CA VAL A 20 -38.03 -7.85 6.93
C VAL A 20 -36.94 -8.34 5.98
N VAL A 21 -37.33 -9.01 4.90
CA VAL A 21 -36.38 -9.49 3.87
C VAL A 21 -35.65 -8.33 3.19
N LEU A 22 -36.38 -7.28 2.81
CA LEU A 22 -35.76 -6.09 2.20
C LEU A 22 -34.84 -5.36 3.17
N ALA A 23 -35.20 -5.24 4.43
CA ALA A 23 -34.36 -4.66 5.46
C ALA A 23 -33.07 -5.47 5.68
N ALA A 24 -33.17 -6.81 5.70
CA ALA A 24 -32.02 -7.70 5.83
C ALA A 24 -31.07 -7.59 4.62
N LEU A 25 -31.61 -7.57 3.40
CA LEU A 25 -30.84 -7.38 2.17
C LEU A 25 -30.16 -6.01 2.13
N GLY A 26 -30.85 -4.95 2.54
CA GLY A 26 -30.28 -3.59 2.65
C GLY A 26 -29.11 -3.53 3.64
N ALA A 27 -29.26 -4.12 4.82
CA ALA A 27 -28.19 -4.19 5.82
C ALA A 27 -26.98 -4.99 5.33
N PHE A 28 -27.21 -6.08 4.59
CA PHE A 28 -26.14 -6.86 3.98
C PHE A 28 -25.37 -6.06 2.91
N ALA A 29 -26.07 -5.34 2.04
CA ALA A 29 -25.48 -4.50 1.00
C ALA A 29 -24.61 -3.38 1.59
N VAL A 30 -25.03 -2.76 2.68
CA VAL A 30 -24.25 -1.74 3.40
C VAL A 30 -22.96 -2.34 3.98
N ARG A 31 -23.02 -3.51 4.57
CA ARG A 31 -21.83 -4.19 5.12
C ARG A 31 -20.82 -4.55 4.02
N MET A 32 -21.28 -5.07 2.88
CA MET A 32 -20.39 -5.35 1.75
C MET A 32 -19.68 -4.08 1.25
N ASN A 33 -20.39 -2.97 1.14
CA ASN A 33 -19.82 -1.71 0.69
C ASN A 33 -18.75 -1.17 1.65
N MET A 34 -18.94 -1.29 2.96
CA MET A 34 -17.94 -0.92 3.95
C MET A 34 -16.66 -1.75 3.84
N THR A 35 -16.79 -3.07 3.67
CA THR A 35 -15.63 -3.97 3.50
C THR A 35 -14.84 -3.65 2.25
N GLN A 36 -15.50 -3.35 1.14
CA GLN A 36 -14.84 -2.95 -0.11
C GLN A 36 -14.09 -1.63 0.02
N ARG A 37 -14.64 -0.64 0.71
CA ARG A 37 -13.96 0.64 0.96
C ARG A 37 -12.68 0.47 1.76
N HIS A 38 -12.72 -0.33 2.84
CA HIS A 38 -11.52 -0.62 3.62
C HIS A 38 -10.44 -1.34 2.81
N ALA A 39 -10.80 -2.28 1.95
CA ALA A 39 -9.86 -2.94 1.06
C ALA A 39 -9.20 -1.96 0.09
N SER A 40 -9.97 -1.07 -0.54
CA SER A 40 -9.46 -0.06 -1.47
C SER A 40 -8.53 0.95 -0.79
N ASP A 41 -8.82 1.35 0.45
CA ASP A 41 -7.96 2.26 1.20
C ASP A 41 -6.60 1.62 1.54
N LEU A 42 -6.58 0.33 1.87
CA LEU A 42 -5.34 -0.41 2.11
C LEU A 42 -4.51 -0.55 0.83
N GLU A 43 -5.15 -0.86 -0.30
CA GLU A 43 -4.45 -0.92 -1.60
C GLU A 43 -3.82 0.41 -1.99
N LEU A 44 -4.53 1.53 -1.79
CA LEU A 44 -3.98 2.85 -2.05
C LEU A 44 -2.78 3.19 -1.16
N GLN A 45 -2.82 2.80 0.10
CA GLN A 45 -1.70 2.99 1.02
C GLN A 45 -0.49 2.16 0.61
N GLU A 46 -0.69 0.92 0.19
CA GLU A 46 0.35 0.03 -0.33
C GLU A 46 1.02 0.62 -1.60
N LEU A 47 0.21 1.08 -2.56
CA LEU A 47 0.72 1.71 -3.79
C LEU A 47 1.54 2.98 -3.48
N ARG A 48 1.09 3.79 -2.52
CA ARG A 48 1.85 4.97 -2.08
C ARG A 48 3.16 4.59 -1.40
N ALA A 49 3.16 3.56 -0.57
CA ALA A 49 4.37 3.03 0.05
C ALA A 49 5.36 2.52 -1.00
N GLN A 50 4.87 1.81 -2.02
CA GLN A 50 5.68 1.35 -3.14
C GLN A 50 6.27 2.51 -3.95
N ALA A 51 5.48 3.54 -4.23
CA ALA A 51 5.97 4.74 -4.91
C ALA A 51 7.05 5.46 -4.08
N ALA A 52 6.89 5.55 -2.76
CA ALA A 52 7.88 6.13 -1.87
C ALA A 52 9.21 5.34 -1.86
N VAL A 53 9.13 4.01 -1.84
CA VAL A 53 10.30 3.13 -1.94
C VAL A 53 10.99 3.30 -3.29
N SER A 54 10.25 3.32 -4.40
CA SER A 54 10.82 3.52 -5.75
C SER A 54 11.53 4.86 -5.86
N ALA A 55 10.93 5.94 -5.35
CA ALA A 55 11.56 7.26 -5.31
C ALA A 55 12.84 7.26 -4.45
N GLY A 56 12.85 6.51 -3.35
CA GLY A 56 14.05 6.32 -2.52
C GLY A 56 15.19 5.61 -3.28
N VAL A 57 14.87 4.58 -4.05
CA VAL A 57 15.85 3.86 -4.89
C VAL A 57 16.40 4.78 -5.98
N GLU A 58 15.55 5.55 -6.65
CA GLU A 58 15.98 6.51 -7.69
C GLU A 58 16.85 7.62 -7.10
N TYR A 59 16.47 8.15 -5.93
CA TYR A 59 17.30 9.14 -5.22
C TYR A 59 18.66 8.58 -4.89
N ALA A 60 18.75 7.38 -4.34
CA ALA A 60 20.01 6.72 -4.05
C ALA A 60 20.84 6.49 -5.31
N ALA A 61 20.21 6.00 -6.38
CA ALA A 61 20.88 5.79 -7.66
C ALA A 61 21.46 7.09 -8.22
N ALA A 62 20.71 8.20 -8.17
CA ALA A 62 21.18 9.51 -8.62
C ALA A 62 22.34 10.02 -7.76
N ARG A 63 22.27 9.84 -6.43
CA ARG A 63 23.34 10.26 -5.52
C ARG A 63 24.63 9.48 -5.71
N LEU A 64 24.54 8.19 -5.98
CA LEU A 64 25.71 7.34 -6.23
C LEU A 64 26.39 7.59 -7.58
N LEU A 65 25.71 8.28 -8.52
CA LEU A 65 26.26 8.67 -9.80
C LEU A 65 27.03 10.00 -9.77
N VAL A 66 26.90 10.79 -8.71
CA VAL A 66 27.59 12.08 -8.61
C VAL A 66 29.09 11.85 -8.36
N PRO A 67 30.00 12.36 -9.22
CA PRO A 67 31.44 12.25 -9.03
C PRO A 67 31.85 12.82 -7.67
N GLY A 68 32.64 12.09 -6.91
CA GLY A 68 33.10 12.50 -5.57
C GLY A 68 32.11 12.21 -4.43
N VAL A 69 30.92 11.71 -4.72
CA VAL A 69 29.88 11.37 -3.73
C VAL A 69 29.56 9.87 -3.77
N ASN A 70 30.39 9.08 -4.42
CA ASN A 70 30.19 7.65 -4.68
C ASN A 70 30.31 6.77 -3.41
N ASN A 71 29.86 7.26 -2.28
CA ASN A 71 29.87 6.45 -1.07
C ASN A 71 28.49 6.40 -0.42
N CYS A 72 28.24 5.28 0.20
CA CYS A 72 27.01 5.02 0.94
C CYS A 72 26.75 6.00 2.10
N GLY A 73 27.78 6.71 2.59
CA GLY A 73 27.65 7.64 3.72
C GLY A 73 26.88 8.93 3.41
N ASN A 74 26.58 9.19 2.14
CA ASN A 74 25.86 10.39 1.71
C ASN A 74 24.37 10.18 1.43
N LEU A 75 23.84 9.00 1.75
CA LEU A 75 22.41 8.73 1.65
C LEU A 75 21.69 9.24 2.91
N ALA A 76 20.95 10.32 2.76
CA ALA A 76 20.15 10.90 3.82
C ALA A 76 18.70 10.39 3.76
N ASN A 77 18.11 10.19 4.90
CA ASN A 77 16.67 9.89 4.99
C ASN A 77 15.86 11.04 4.41
N LEU A 78 14.78 10.72 3.70
CA LEU A 78 13.95 11.72 3.05
C LEU A 78 12.46 11.43 3.23
N PRO A 79 11.62 12.46 3.36
CA PRO A 79 10.17 12.29 3.33
C PRO A 79 9.68 12.24 1.88
N VAL A 80 8.85 11.24 1.55
CA VAL A 80 8.25 11.08 0.21
C VAL A 80 6.77 10.75 0.37
N GLY A 81 5.88 11.63 -0.09
CA GLY A 81 4.43 11.36 -0.12
C GLY A 81 3.81 11.05 1.26
N GLY A 82 4.37 11.59 2.34
CA GLY A 82 3.94 11.35 3.71
C GLY A 82 4.55 10.07 4.33
N PHE A 83 5.47 9.41 3.63
CA PHE A 83 6.28 8.31 4.17
C PHE A 83 7.67 8.80 4.53
N ALA A 84 8.24 8.27 5.60
CA ALA A 84 9.64 8.42 5.94
C ALA A 84 10.44 7.32 5.23
N VAL A 85 11.29 7.69 4.29
CA VAL A 85 12.20 6.76 3.61
C VAL A 85 13.52 6.75 4.37
N THR A 86 13.87 5.59 4.90
CA THR A 86 15.09 5.36 5.70
C THR A 86 15.99 4.37 4.98
N PHE A 87 17.26 4.72 4.86
CA PHE A 87 18.30 3.83 4.32
C PHE A 87 18.88 3.01 5.45
N ASN A 88 18.59 1.70 5.44
CA ASN A 88 19.00 0.77 6.51
C ASN A 88 20.44 0.29 6.32
N ALA A 89 20.81 0.00 5.07
CA ALA A 89 22.14 -0.44 4.71
C ALA A 89 22.50 -0.02 3.29
N CYS A 90 23.78 0.22 3.07
CA CYS A 90 24.37 0.40 1.76
C CYS A 90 25.75 -0.28 1.77
N ALA A 91 25.99 -1.14 0.79
CA ALA A 91 27.26 -1.84 0.63
C ALA A 91 27.79 -1.64 -0.80
N VAL A 92 29.11 -1.57 -0.90
CA VAL A 92 29.82 -1.48 -2.19
C VAL A 92 30.68 -2.72 -2.34
N THR A 93 30.52 -3.41 -3.46
CA THR A 93 31.35 -4.58 -3.77
C THR A 93 32.03 -4.33 -5.12
N PRO A 94 33.36 -4.26 -5.18
CA PRO A 94 34.08 -4.13 -6.42
C PRO A 94 34.08 -5.45 -7.19
N HIS A 95 33.83 -5.37 -8.48
CA HIS A 95 33.85 -6.51 -9.40
C HIS A 95 34.63 -6.15 -10.67
N LEU A 96 35.11 -7.19 -11.37
CA LEU A 96 35.68 -7.06 -12.70
C LEU A 96 34.68 -7.62 -13.73
N PHE A 97 34.19 -6.76 -14.61
CA PHE A 97 33.33 -7.16 -15.72
C PHE A 97 34.10 -6.97 -17.03
N ASN A 98 34.40 -8.08 -17.72
CA ASN A 98 35.21 -8.09 -18.93
C ASN A 98 36.55 -7.35 -18.80
N GLY A 99 37.19 -7.43 -17.62
CA GLY A 99 38.47 -6.72 -17.36
C GLY A 99 38.31 -5.24 -16.96
N VAL A 100 37.08 -4.71 -16.94
CA VAL A 100 36.78 -3.36 -16.49
C VAL A 100 36.34 -3.40 -15.02
N PRO A 101 36.97 -2.58 -14.12
CA PRO A 101 36.52 -2.52 -12.74
C PRO A 101 35.15 -1.83 -12.65
N VAL A 102 34.21 -2.50 -11.99
CA VAL A 102 32.86 -1.98 -11.74
C VAL A 102 32.54 -2.07 -10.25
N ASN A 103 31.80 -1.11 -9.75
CA ASN A 103 31.30 -1.13 -8.37
C ASN A 103 29.82 -1.52 -8.36
N VAL A 104 29.48 -2.52 -7.58
CA VAL A 104 28.09 -2.94 -7.34
C VAL A 104 27.63 -2.38 -6.01
N TYR A 105 26.67 -1.48 -6.05
CA TYR A 105 26.04 -0.92 -4.85
C TYR A 105 24.78 -1.71 -4.52
N THR A 106 24.71 -2.21 -3.30
CA THR A 106 23.50 -2.82 -2.75
C THR A 106 22.91 -1.89 -1.70
N ILE A 107 21.68 -1.48 -1.91
CA ILE A 107 21.00 -0.50 -1.05
C ILE A 107 19.77 -1.17 -0.45
N ASP A 108 19.64 -1.11 0.88
CA ASP A 108 18.47 -1.54 1.61
C ASP A 108 17.77 -0.33 2.20
N LEU A 109 16.51 -0.15 1.88
CA LEU A 109 15.72 0.97 2.35
C LEU A 109 14.31 0.56 2.76
N THR A 110 13.72 1.35 3.65
CA THR A 110 12.38 1.15 4.16
C THR A 110 11.60 2.45 4.07
N ALA A 111 10.41 2.41 3.48
CA ALA A 111 9.43 3.48 3.58
C ALA A 111 8.41 3.11 4.66
N SER A 112 8.20 3.98 5.63
CA SER A 112 7.26 3.77 6.72
C SER A 112 6.40 5.00 6.98
N ARG A 113 5.17 4.75 7.42
CA ARG A 113 4.22 5.78 7.83
C ARG A 113 3.46 5.29 9.06
N GLY A 114 3.15 6.20 9.99
CA GLY A 114 2.50 5.88 11.25
C GLY A 114 3.46 5.27 12.28
N ALA A 115 2.98 5.03 13.48
CA ALA A 115 3.74 4.39 14.53
C ALA A 115 3.48 2.89 14.55
N TYR A 116 4.51 2.10 14.80
CA TYR A 116 4.38 0.64 14.93
C TYR A 116 3.32 0.28 15.99
N GLY A 117 2.41 -0.62 15.62
CA GLY A 117 1.29 -1.03 16.49
C GLY A 117 0.03 -0.18 16.35
N THR A 118 0.01 0.84 15.50
CA THR A 118 -1.21 1.61 15.17
C THR A 118 -1.86 1.09 13.89
N PRO A 119 -3.20 1.27 13.72
CA PRO A 119 -3.88 0.87 12.47
C PRO A 119 -3.39 1.60 11.22
N GLU A 120 -2.72 2.74 11.40
CA GLU A 120 -2.19 3.57 10.31
C GLU A 120 -0.76 3.18 9.91
N PHE A 121 -0.16 2.19 10.60
CA PHE A 121 1.20 1.77 10.31
C PHE A 121 1.27 1.01 8.99
N VAL A 122 2.03 1.57 8.06
CA VAL A 122 2.36 0.95 6.77
C VAL A 122 3.86 0.98 6.60
N GLN A 123 4.45 -0.15 6.27
CA GLN A 123 5.88 -0.29 6.03
C GLN A 123 6.14 -1.13 4.79
N ARG A 124 7.05 -0.65 3.94
CA ARG A 124 7.56 -1.36 2.77
C ARG A 124 9.08 -1.32 2.74
N ARG A 125 9.72 -2.46 2.49
CA ARG A 125 11.17 -2.59 2.35
C ARG A 125 11.52 -2.95 0.92
N ALA A 126 12.60 -2.40 0.41
CA ALA A 126 13.15 -2.77 -0.89
C ALA A 126 14.67 -2.89 -0.84
N LEU A 127 15.18 -3.72 -1.74
CA LEU A 127 16.58 -3.87 -2.06
C LEU A 127 16.83 -3.33 -3.46
N GLY A 128 17.67 -2.33 -3.58
CA GLY A 128 18.12 -1.78 -4.85
C GLY A 128 19.55 -2.21 -5.15
N VAL A 129 19.83 -2.51 -6.42
CA VAL A 129 21.19 -2.80 -6.89
C VAL A 129 21.55 -1.81 -8.00
N ARG A 130 22.71 -1.18 -7.89
CA ARG A 130 23.24 -0.27 -8.89
C ARG A 130 24.66 -0.67 -9.27
N ILE A 131 24.95 -0.68 -10.56
CA ILE A 131 26.28 -0.94 -11.10
C ILE A 131 26.81 0.36 -11.70
N THR A 132 28.05 0.72 -11.34
CA THR A 132 28.77 1.89 -11.89
C THR A 132 30.14 1.44 -12.37
N SER A 133 30.56 1.95 -13.49
CA SER A 133 31.92 1.79 -14.05
C SER A 133 32.74 3.01 -13.77
#